data_11e2ef7e14500b26cf09b996fb330094
#
_entry.id   11e2ef7e14500b26cf09b996fb330094
#
_cell.length_a   1.000
_cell.length_b   1.000
_cell.length_c   1.000
_cell.angle_alpha   90.00
_cell.angle_beta   90.00
_cell.angle_gamma   90.00
#
_symmetry.space_group_name_H-M   'P 1'
#
loop_
_entity.id
_entity.type
_entity.pdbx_description
1 polymer ?
#
loop_
_entity_poly.entity_id
_entity_poly.type
_entity_poly.pdbx_seq_one_letter_code
_entity_poly.pdbx_strand_id
1 'polypeptide(L)'
;MSRRSSVSRPATDDPFELLGLPPSFRLDAAAIRAAQVRRMTLVHPDRAAGPAQAADFARLAAAINDAARRLGDPIARGEALLRRVRLGTAGQTGGGEPIAPDAMFLMEAMELREALDEAIESGDAERLAILRADAEGRYEEACEAAADALDALGHSIPSPSPAPSRDAEQALARLRYATRLRDRARHPTSHADGVGDERPDARPD
;
A
#
# COMPACT_ATOMS: atom_id res chain seq x y z
N MET A 1 -39.11 0.65 25.20
CA MET A 1 -38.54 1.62 24.21
C MET A 1 -37.15 1.12 23.86
N SER A 2 -37.05 0.28 22.83
CA SER A 2 -35.80 -0.30 22.38
C SER A 2 -35.07 0.72 21.50
N ARG A 3 -33.89 1.17 21.92
CA ARG A 3 -32.97 1.95 21.10
C ARG A 3 -32.49 1.05 19.95
N ARG A 4 -33.03 1.24 18.77
CA ARG A 4 -32.52 0.66 17.54
C ARG A 4 -31.12 1.25 17.32
N SER A 5 -30.08 0.49 17.64
CA SER A 5 -28.73 0.80 17.18
C SER A 5 -28.70 0.59 15.68
N SER A 6 -28.96 1.65 14.93
CA SER A 6 -28.67 1.66 13.50
C SER A 6 -27.15 1.55 13.38
N VAL A 7 -26.66 0.41 12.90
CA VAL A 7 -25.28 0.28 12.44
C VAL A 7 -25.21 1.10 11.16
N SER A 8 -25.00 2.41 11.33
CA SER A 8 -24.75 3.33 10.23
C SER A 8 -23.46 2.91 9.53
N ARG A 9 -23.37 3.24 8.21
CA ARG A 9 -22.14 3.27 7.42
C ARG A 9 -20.96 3.58 8.34
N PRO A 10 -19.81 2.88 8.23
CA PRO A 10 -18.67 3.17 9.09
C PRO A 10 -18.42 4.67 9.04
N ALA A 11 -18.38 5.32 10.19
CA ALA A 11 -18.21 6.77 10.31
C ALA A 11 -16.83 7.23 9.82
N THR A 12 -15.95 6.28 9.51
CA THR A 12 -14.58 6.52 9.09
C THR A 12 -14.22 5.65 7.89
N ASP A 13 -13.48 6.22 6.95
CA ASP A 13 -12.82 5.52 5.83
C ASP A 13 -11.36 5.14 6.20
N ASP A 14 -11.01 5.31 7.46
CA ASP A 14 -9.70 5.04 7.99
C ASP A 14 -9.51 3.54 8.29
N PRO A 15 -8.57 2.86 7.62
CA PRO A 15 -8.38 1.42 7.80
C PRO A 15 -7.88 1.04 9.20
N PHE A 16 -7.15 1.91 9.89
CA PHE A 16 -6.70 1.65 11.27
C PHE A 16 -7.88 1.64 12.24
N GLU A 17 -8.77 2.61 12.13
CA GLU A 17 -9.98 2.68 12.96
C GLU A 17 -10.94 1.54 12.67
N LEU A 18 -11.14 1.21 11.38
CA LEU A 18 -11.98 0.08 10.97
C LEU A 18 -11.54 -1.24 11.59
N LEU A 19 -10.23 -1.49 11.64
CA LEU A 19 -9.69 -2.71 12.27
C LEU A 19 -9.46 -2.57 13.77
N GLY A 20 -9.45 -1.35 14.32
CA GLY A 20 -9.11 -1.09 15.73
C GLY A 20 -7.65 -1.38 16.03
N LEU A 21 -6.78 -0.99 15.09
CA LEU A 21 -5.33 -1.06 15.21
C LEU A 21 -4.73 0.32 15.45
N PRO A 22 -3.60 0.42 16.15
CA PRO A 22 -2.88 1.68 16.28
C PRO A 22 -2.35 2.13 14.91
N PRO A 23 -2.35 3.47 14.63
CA PRO A 23 -1.76 4.00 13.42
C PRO A 23 -0.23 3.91 13.49
N SER A 24 0.34 2.86 12.93
CA SER A 24 1.77 2.61 12.84
C SER A 24 2.12 1.95 11.50
N PHE A 25 3.30 2.26 10.99
CA PHE A 25 3.81 1.56 9.81
C PHE A 25 4.28 0.14 10.15
N ARG A 26 4.82 -0.07 11.37
CA ARG A 26 5.33 -1.35 11.87
C ARG A 26 4.22 -2.26 12.40
N LEU A 27 3.24 -2.57 11.54
CA LEU A 27 2.20 -3.54 11.88
C LEU A 27 2.58 -4.95 11.45
N ASP A 28 2.49 -5.89 12.38
CA ASP A 28 2.63 -7.31 12.10
C ASP A 28 1.44 -7.85 11.28
N ALA A 29 1.72 -8.66 10.29
CA ALA A 29 0.71 -9.31 9.44
C ALA A 29 -0.24 -10.21 10.26
N ALA A 30 0.25 -10.85 11.32
CA ALA A 30 -0.58 -11.66 12.21
C ALA A 30 -1.55 -10.77 13.02
N ALA A 31 -1.10 -9.59 13.48
CA ALA A 31 -1.94 -8.62 14.17
C ALA A 31 -3.07 -8.09 13.27
N ILE A 32 -2.77 -7.79 12.00
CA ILE A 32 -3.76 -7.35 11.00
C ILE A 32 -4.82 -8.45 10.79
N ARG A 33 -4.40 -9.71 10.55
CA ARG A 33 -5.31 -10.84 10.38
C ARG A 33 -6.17 -11.09 11.61
N ALA A 34 -5.59 -11.05 12.82
CA ALA A 34 -6.32 -11.21 14.05
C ALA A 34 -7.37 -10.10 14.26
N ALA A 35 -7.03 -8.86 13.92
CA ALA A 35 -7.96 -7.72 13.95
C ALA A 35 -9.11 -7.90 12.95
N GLN A 36 -8.80 -8.32 11.72
CA GLN A 36 -9.79 -8.62 10.69
C GLN A 36 -10.79 -9.68 11.19
N VAL A 37 -10.31 -10.82 11.70
CA VAL A 37 -11.16 -11.90 12.21
C VAL A 37 -12.04 -11.39 13.35
N ARG A 38 -11.50 -10.68 14.33
CA ARG A 38 -12.28 -10.09 15.43
C ARG A 38 -13.40 -9.17 14.92
N ARG A 39 -13.12 -8.33 13.92
CA ARG A 39 -14.12 -7.41 13.34
C ARG A 39 -15.17 -8.17 12.53
N MET A 40 -14.77 -9.18 11.75
CA MET A 40 -15.68 -9.99 10.95
C MET A 40 -16.69 -10.76 11.81
N THR A 41 -16.33 -11.25 13.00
CA THR A 41 -17.28 -11.93 13.90
C THR A 41 -18.41 -11.02 14.38
N LEU A 42 -18.23 -9.70 14.37
CA LEU A 42 -19.26 -8.73 14.75
C LEU A 42 -20.31 -8.48 13.67
N VAL A 43 -19.96 -8.75 12.41
CA VAL A 43 -20.79 -8.47 11.22
C VAL A 43 -21.19 -9.75 10.47
N HIS A 44 -21.23 -10.88 11.19
CA HIS A 44 -21.65 -12.15 10.59
C HIS A 44 -23.12 -12.11 10.17
N PRO A 45 -23.51 -12.62 8.99
CA PRO A 45 -24.88 -12.60 8.50
C PRO A 45 -25.90 -13.19 9.47
N ASP A 46 -25.54 -14.27 10.18
CA ASP A 46 -26.41 -14.95 11.16
C ASP A 46 -26.78 -14.08 12.36
N ARG A 47 -26.09 -12.96 12.56
CA ARG A 47 -26.38 -11.99 13.63
C ARG A 47 -27.32 -10.88 13.18
N ALA A 48 -27.70 -10.85 11.91
CA ALA A 48 -28.57 -9.82 11.38
C ALA A 48 -30.03 -10.08 11.79
N ALA A 49 -30.68 -9.07 12.37
CA ALA A 49 -32.09 -9.13 12.79
C ALA A 49 -33.06 -8.97 11.61
N GLY A 50 -32.58 -8.83 10.37
CA GLY A 50 -33.41 -8.72 9.17
C GLY A 50 -32.64 -8.26 7.95
N PRO A 51 -33.30 -8.19 6.76
CA PRO A 51 -32.63 -7.94 5.48
C PRO A 51 -31.85 -6.61 5.43
N ALA A 52 -32.37 -5.55 6.00
CA ALA A 52 -31.70 -4.25 6.03
C ALA A 52 -30.37 -4.31 6.80
N GLN A 53 -30.36 -4.95 7.97
CA GLN A 53 -29.15 -5.13 8.78
C GLN A 53 -28.18 -6.11 8.12
N ALA A 54 -28.65 -7.12 7.43
CA ALA A 54 -27.80 -8.02 6.65
C ALA A 54 -27.05 -7.27 5.53
N ALA A 55 -27.73 -6.34 4.84
CA ALA A 55 -27.10 -5.48 3.84
C ALA A 55 -26.05 -4.53 4.46
N ASP A 56 -26.30 -3.98 5.66
CA ASP A 56 -25.34 -3.17 6.40
C ASP A 56 -24.12 -3.99 6.82
N PHE A 57 -24.32 -5.20 7.31
CA PHE A 57 -23.25 -6.12 7.67
C PHE A 57 -22.40 -6.52 6.47
N ALA A 58 -23.02 -6.78 5.31
CA ALA A 58 -22.28 -7.08 4.08
C ALA A 58 -21.38 -5.91 3.65
N ARG A 59 -21.89 -4.66 3.73
CA ARG A 59 -21.09 -3.47 3.42
C ARG A 59 -19.93 -3.29 4.41
N LEU A 60 -20.17 -3.49 5.69
CA LEU A 60 -19.14 -3.38 6.72
C LEU A 60 -18.11 -4.49 6.60
N ALA A 61 -18.50 -5.72 6.28
CA ALA A 61 -17.59 -6.82 6.00
C ALA A 61 -16.67 -6.52 4.80
N ALA A 62 -17.21 -5.95 3.72
CA ALA A 62 -16.42 -5.52 2.60
C ALA A 62 -15.40 -4.42 2.98
N ALA A 63 -15.80 -3.43 3.78
CA ALA A 63 -14.91 -2.38 4.28
C ALA A 63 -13.81 -2.94 5.19
N ILE A 64 -14.11 -3.90 6.07
CA ILE A 64 -13.13 -4.58 6.93
C ILE A 64 -12.11 -5.35 6.08
N ASN A 65 -12.56 -6.07 5.05
CA ASN A 65 -11.67 -6.80 4.16
C ASN A 65 -10.76 -5.84 3.36
N ASP A 66 -11.30 -4.73 2.84
CA ASP A 66 -10.51 -3.71 2.17
C ASP A 66 -9.48 -3.06 3.11
N ALA A 67 -9.89 -2.73 4.34
CA ALA A 67 -8.98 -2.20 5.35
C ALA A 67 -7.83 -3.17 5.66
N ALA A 68 -8.12 -4.47 5.81
CA ALA A 68 -7.10 -5.49 6.05
C ALA A 68 -6.13 -5.62 4.85
N ARG A 69 -6.63 -5.58 3.62
CA ARG A 69 -5.82 -5.60 2.41
C ARG A 69 -4.90 -4.36 2.33
N ARG A 70 -5.45 -3.17 2.57
CA ARG A 70 -4.69 -1.90 2.55
C ARG A 70 -3.62 -1.87 3.64
N LEU A 71 -3.91 -2.32 4.86
CA LEU A 71 -2.90 -2.37 5.93
C LEU A 71 -1.90 -3.52 5.73
N GLY A 72 -2.24 -4.55 4.97
CA GLY A 72 -1.32 -5.62 4.59
C GLY A 72 -0.27 -5.19 3.56
N ASP A 73 -0.59 -4.18 2.74
CA ASP A 73 0.32 -3.62 1.74
C ASP A 73 1.12 -2.46 2.35
N PRO A 74 2.46 -2.50 2.38
CA PRO A 74 3.29 -1.44 2.98
C PRO A 74 3.07 -0.07 2.34
N ILE A 75 2.86 0.00 1.03
CA ILE A 75 2.66 1.28 0.32
C ILE A 75 1.30 1.87 0.70
N ALA A 76 0.22 1.07 0.61
CA ALA A 76 -1.12 1.52 0.96
C ALA A 76 -1.24 1.89 2.45
N ARG A 77 -0.51 1.19 3.33
CA ARG A 77 -0.39 1.50 4.76
C ARG A 77 0.27 2.86 4.98
N GLY A 78 1.40 3.12 4.31
CA GLY A 78 2.08 4.42 4.36
C GLY A 78 1.21 5.55 3.85
N GLU A 79 0.48 5.36 2.76
CA GLU A 79 -0.49 6.33 2.23
C GLU A 79 -1.62 6.62 3.23
N ALA A 80 -2.10 5.59 3.93
CA ALA A 80 -3.12 5.77 4.96
C ALA A 80 -2.62 6.60 6.14
N LEU A 81 -1.37 6.40 6.57
CA LEU A 81 -0.73 7.22 7.61
C LEU A 81 -0.57 8.67 7.18
N LEU A 82 -0.04 8.92 5.98
CA LEU A 82 0.08 10.29 5.44
C LEU A 82 -1.29 10.98 5.32
N ARG A 83 -2.32 10.25 4.89
CA ARG A 83 -3.70 10.78 4.83
C ARG A 83 -4.20 11.20 6.21
N ARG A 84 -3.95 10.40 7.25
CA ARG A 84 -4.33 10.76 8.63
C ARG A 84 -3.70 12.07 9.08
N VAL A 85 -2.39 12.24 8.83
CA VAL A 85 -1.67 13.48 9.17
C VAL A 85 -2.27 14.67 8.44
N ARG A 86 -2.51 14.56 7.13
CA ARG A 86 -3.11 15.62 6.32
C ARG A 86 -4.52 16.01 6.79
N LEU A 87 -5.34 15.04 7.20
CA LEU A 87 -6.68 15.29 7.74
C LEU A 87 -6.64 15.92 9.13
N GLY A 88 -5.68 15.55 9.97
CA GLY A 88 -5.48 16.14 11.29
C GLY A 88 -4.95 17.58 11.26
N THR A 89 -4.35 18.00 10.14
CA THR A 89 -3.88 19.36 9.88
C THR A 89 -4.88 20.19 9.07
N ALA A 90 -6.18 19.91 9.18
CA ALA A 90 -7.24 20.59 8.44
C ALA A 90 -7.15 22.13 8.54
N GLY A 91 -6.63 22.75 7.49
CA GLY A 91 -6.36 24.20 7.37
C GLY A 91 -5.13 24.50 6.51
N GLN A 92 -4.24 23.56 6.29
CA GLN A 92 -3.11 23.69 5.36
C GLN A 92 -3.33 22.76 4.17
N THR A 93 -4.13 23.21 3.22
CA THR A 93 -4.31 22.59 1.90
C THR A 93 -3.00 22.71 1.11
N GLY A 94 -2.10 21.78 1.31
CA GLY A 94 -0.97 21.50 0.46
C GLY A 94 -1.22 20.17 -0.22
N GLY A 95 -2.06 20.14 -1.24
CA GLY A 95 -2.03 19.10 -2.27
C GLY A 95 -0.71 19.27 -3.04
N GLY A 96 0.40 18.95 -2.41
CA GLY A 96 1.71 18.98 -3.05
C GLY A 96 1.77 17.97 -4.16
N GLU A 97 2.43 18.33 -5.24
CA GLU A 97 2.81 17.43 -6.32
C GLU A 97 3.51 16.18 -5.72
N PRO A 98 3.28 14.97 -6.25
CA PRO A 98 3.93 13.76 -5.73
C PRO A 98 5.43 13.97 -5.64
N ILE A 99 6.01 13.80 -4.46
CA ILE A 99 7.45 13.97 -4.26
C ILE A 99 8.16 12.80 -4.96
N ALA A 100 9.02 13.13 -5.91
CA ALA A 100 9.90 12.17 -6.53
C ALA A 100 11.04 11.81 -5.57
N PRO A 101 11.59 10.57 -5.63
CA PRO A 101 12.86 10.26 -4.98
C PRO A 101 13.97 11.19 -5.47
N ASP A 102 15.02 11.32 -4.67
CA ASP A 102 16.19 12.10 -5.10
C ASP A 102 16.89 11.50 -6.31
N ALA A 103 17.67 12.35 -7.01
CA ALA A 103 18.32 11.98 -8.27
C ALA A 103 19.33 10.83 -8.12
N MET A 104 20.04 10.76 -7.00
CA MET A 104 21.02 9.69 -6.72
C MET A 104 20.30 8.35 -6.63
N PHE A 105 19.23 8.27 -5.83
CA PHE A 105 18.40 7.06 -5.72
C PHE A 105 17.82 6.62 -7.07
N LEU A 106 17.33 7.58 -7.86
CA LEU A 106 16.76 7.26 -9.18
C LEU A 106 17.81 6.70 -10.13
N MET A 107 19.04 7.24 -10.11
CA MET A 107 20.15 6.75 -10.93
C MET A 107 20.50 5.30 -10.55
N GLU A 108 20.69 5.02 -9.26
CA GLU A 108 20.97 3.66 -8.79
C GLU A 108 19.84 2.67 -9.09
N ALA A 109 18.58 3.13 -8.99
CA ALA A 109 17.41 2.31 -9.31
C ALA A 109 17.34 2.00 -10.82
N MET A 110 17.74 2.93 -11.68
CA MET A 110 17.82 2.72 -13.13
C MET A 110 18.94 1.73 -13.49
N GLU A 111 20.12 1.89 -12.90
CA GLU A 111 21.25 0.96 -13.09
C GLU A 111 20.87 -0.48 -12.70
N LEU A 112 20.24 -0.66 -11.54
CA LEU A 112 19.78 -1.98 -11.11
C LEU A 112 18.72 -2.55 -12.05
N ARG A 113 17.80 -1.72 -12.53
CA ARG A 113 16.78 -2.15 -13.48
C ARG A 113 17.40 -2.60 -14.81
N GLU A 114 18.34 -1.83 -15.36
CA GLU A 114 19.04 -2.18 -16.60
C GLU A 114 19.82 -3.50 -16.44
N ALA A 115 20.53 -3.66 -15.33
CA ALA A 115 21.23 -4.90 -15.02
C ALA A 115 20.29 -6.11 -14.89
N LEU A 116 19.10 -5.94 -14.29
CA LEU A 116 18.07 -6.98 -14.20
C LEU A 116 17.55 -7.34 -15.60
N ASP A 117 17.23 -6.35 -16.43
CA ASP A 117 16.72 -6.58 -17.78
C ASP A 117 17.76 -7.33 -18.64
N GLU A 118 19.04 -6.94 -18.57
CA GLU A 118 20.14 -7.64 -19.26
C GLU A 118 20.32 -9.11 -18.77
N ALA A 119 20.26 -9.34 -17.45
CA ALA A 119 20.37 -10.69 -16.89
C ALA A 119 19.17 -11.58 -17.27
N ILE A 120 17.98 -11.01 -17.39
CA ILE A 120 16.77 -11.71 -17.85
C ILE A 120 16.88 -12.06 -19.33
N GLU A 121 17.31 -11.12 -20.18
CA GLU A 121 17.43 -11.30 -21.62
C GLU A 121 18.54 -12.32 -21.98
N SER A 122 19.67 -12.27 -21.26
CA SER A 122 20.79 -13.21 -21.48
C SER A 122 20.53 -14.59 -20.87
N GLY A 123 19.53 -14.74 -19.99
CA GLY A 123 19.26 -15.99 -19.27
C GLY A 123 20.35 -16.31 -18.23
N ASP A 124 21.13 -15.32 -17.78
CA ASP A 124 22.17 -15.49 -16.77
C ASP A 124 21.56 -15.67 -15.37
N ALA A 125 21.33 -16.93 -15.00
CA ALA A 125 20.69 -17.30 -13.75
C ALA A 125 21.52 -16.93 -12.51
N GLU A 126 22.86 -16.97 -12.60
CA GLU A 126 23.74 -16.63 -11.48
C GLU A 126 23.70 -15.11 -11.21
N ARG A 127 23.87 -14.30 -12.28
CA ARG A 127 23.76 -12.85 -12.20
C ARG A 127 22.38 -12.41 -11.71
N LEU A 128 21.31 -13.06 -12.21
CA LEU A 128 19.95 -12.78 -11.79
C LEU A 128 19.71 -13.08 -10.29
N ALA A 129 20.33 -14.13 -9.76
CA ALA A 129 20.23 -14.45 -8.33
C ALA A 129 20.89 -13.37 -7.47
N ILE A 130 22.06 -12.86 -7.89
CA ILE A 130 22.75 -11.75 -7.20
C ILE A 130 21.91 -10.47 -7.22
N LEU A 131 21.38 -10.10 -8.39
CA LEU A 131 20.56 -8.89 -8.54
C LEU A 131 19.23 -8.98 -7.79
N ARG A 132 18.67 -10.18 -7.65
CA ARG A 132 17.49 -10.43 -6.80
C ARG A 132 17.77 -10.16 -5.33
N ALA A 133 18.92 -10.60 -4.84
CA ALA A 133 19.33 -10.36 -3.47
C ALA A 133 19.57 -8.86 -3.22
N ASP A 134 20.17 -8.13 -4.17
CA ASP A 134 20.33 -6.67 -4.10
C ASP A 134 18.97 -5.95 -4.09
N ALA A 135 18.05 -6.31 -4.99
CA ALA A 135 16.71 -5.74 -5.04
C ALA A 135 15.90 -5.99 -3.75
N GLU A 136 16.06 -7.17 -3.13
CA GLU A 136 15.44 -7.48 -1.85
C GLU A 136 16.03 -6.63 -0.71
N GLY A 137 17.36 -6.50 -0.64
CA GLY A 137 18.04 -5.67 0.37
C GLY A 137 17.60 -4.19 0.27
N ARG A 138 17.58 -3.63 -0.94
CA ARG A 138 17.08 -2.27 -1.19
C ARG A 138 15.60 -2.09 -0.80
N TYR A 139 14.79 -3.10 -0.99
CA TYR A 139 13.40 -3.08 -0.55
C TYR A 139 13.30 -3.08 0.99
N GLU A 140 14.08 -3.90 1.68
CA GLU A 140 14.11 -3.94 3.14
C GLU A 140 14.59 -2.60 3.72
N GLU A 141 15.66 -2.03 3.20
CA GLU A 141 16.16 -0.70 3.58
C GLU A 141 15.10 0.40 3.36
N ALA A 142 14.40 0.37 2.22
CA ALA A 142 13.35 1.33 1.93
C ALA A 142 12.13 1.16 2.86
N CYS A 143 11.81 -0.07 3.27
CA CYS A 143 10.78 -0.34 4.27
C CYS A 143 11.15 0.24 5.64
N GLU A 144 12.38 0.05 6.11
CA GLU A 144 12.84 0.58 7.39
C GLU A 144 12.87 2.11 7.37
N ALA A 145 13.40 2.72 6.31
CA ALA A 145 13.40 4.18 6.15
C ALA A 145 11.97 4.76 6.14
N ALA A 146 11.04 4.08 5.46
CA ALA A 146 9.63 4.48 5.47
C ALA A 146 9.00 4.31 6.86
N ALA A 147 9.34 3.24 7.58
CA ALA A 147 8.87 3.00 8.93
C ALA A 147 9.32 4.11 9.88
N ASP A 148 10.60 4.45 9.87
CA ASP A 148 11.17 5.51 10.73
C ASP A 148 10.52 6.87 10.44
N ALA A 149 10.42 7.24 9.16
CA ALA A 149 9.86 8.52 8.74
C ALA A 149 8.36 8.64 9.04
N LEU A 150 7.59 7.57 8.84
CA LEU A 150 6.13 7.57 9.05
C LEU A 150 5.75 7.42 10.53
N ASP A 151 6.47 6.62 11.31
CA ASP A 151 6.22 6.49 12.74
C ASP A 151 6.61 7.78 13.50
N ALA A 152 7.63 8.52 13.03
CA ALA A 152 7.96 9.85 13.56
C ALA A 152 6.81 10.85 13.42
N LEU A 153 5.98 10.74 12.37
CA LEU A 153 4.77 11.57 12.21
C LEU A 153 3.74 11.32 13.31
N GLY A 154 3.58 10.05 13.74
CA GLY A 154 2.63 9.68 14.79
C GLY A 154 2.95 10.26 16.17
N HIS A 155 4.22 10.58 16.42
CA HIS A 155 4.69 11.14 17.69
C HIS A 155 4.70 12.68 17.74
N SER A 156 4.49 13.34 16.61
CA SER A 156 4.62 14.80 16.45
C SER A 156 3.30 15.57 16.55
N ILE A 157 2.22 14.98 17.10
CA ILE A 157 0.96 15.69 17.33
C ILE A 157 1.07 16.50 18.65
N PRO A 158 1.00 17.87 18.69
CA PRO A 158 0.00 18.69 18.01
C PRO A 158 0.52 19.72 17.00
N SER A 159 1.70 19.65 16.48
CA SER A 159 2.14 20.62 15.47
C SER A 159 3.08 19.97 14.45
N PRO A 160 2.55 19.36 13.37
CA PRO A 160 3.40 18.83 12.34
C PRO A 160 4.11 19.98 11.63
N SER A 161 5.43 20.04 11.78
CA SER A 161 6.26 20.82 10.86
C SER A 161 6.08 20.24 9.45
N PRO A 162 6.02 21.06 8.39
CA PRO A 162 5.92 20.57 7.01
C PRO A 162 7.12 19.68 6.59
N ALA A 163 8.25 19.79 7.27
CA ALA A 163 9.44 18.99 6.99
C ALA A 163 9.28 17.48 7.25
N PRO A 164 8.76 17.02 8.41
CA PRO A 164 8.55 15.59 8.64
C PRO A 164 7.62 14.91 7.61
N SER A 165 6.62 15.62 7.12
CA SER A 165 5.74 15.09 6.08
C SER A 165 6.46 14.88 4.75
N ARG A 166 7.40 15.77 4.40
CA ARG A 166 8.17 15.67 3.15
C ARG A 166 9.13 14.47 3.19
N ASP A 167 9.80 14.24 4.31
CA ASP A 167 10.70 13.09 4.48
C ASP A 167 9.93 11.77 4.39
N ALA A 168 8.76 11.69 5.01
CA ALA A 168 7.89 10.52 4.94
C ALA A 168 7.34 10.29 3.52
N GLU A 169 6.99 11.34 2.78
CA GLU A 169 6.56 11.25 1.39
C GLU A 169 7.70 10.77 0.49
N GLN A 170 8.91 11.27 0.70
CA GLN A 170 10.10 10.85 -0.04
C GLN A 170 10.47 9.38 0.26
N ALA A 171 10.44 8.97 1.54
CA ALA A 171 10.69 7.59 1.93
C ALA A 171 9.66 6.64 1.30
N LEU A 172 8.38 7.03 1.27
CA LEU A 172 7.34 6.24 0.62
C LEU A 172 7.51 6.18 -0.91
N ALA A 173 8.01 7.26 -1.53
CA ALA A 173 8.32 7.27 -2.95
C ALA A 173 9.47 6.30 -3.27
N ARG A 174 10.54 6.28 -2.46
CA ARG A 174 11.64 5.31 -2.59
C ARG A 174 11.12 3.88 -2.42
N LEU A 175 10.27 3.62 -1.43
CA LEU A 175 9.67 2.30 -1.21
C LEU A 175 8.87 1.81 -2.42
N ARG A 176 8.12 2.69 -3.10
CA ARG A 176 7.40 2.32 -4.34
C ARG A 176 8.35 1.87 -5.45
N TYR A 177 9.48 2.54 -5.62
CA TYR A 177 10.50 2.16 -6.61
C TYR A 177 11.17 0.83 -6.24
N ALA A 178 11.60 0.68 -5.00
CA ALA A 178 12.21 -0.55 -4.51
C ALA A 178 11.26 -1.75 -4.65
N THR A 179 9.95 -1.57 -4.39
CA THR A 179 8.93 -2.60 -4.61
C THR A 179 8.89 -3.02 -6.07
N ARG A 180 8.88 -2.09 -7.02
CA ARG A 180 8.85 -2.41 -8.46
C ARG A 180 10.10 -3.18 -8.91
N LEU A 181 11.28 -2.78 -8.43
CA LEU A 181 12.54 -3.49 -8.73
C LEU A 181 12.52 -4.92 -8.18
N ARG A 182 12.11 -5.10 -6.92
CA ARG A 182 11.95 -6.41 -6.31
C ARG A 182 10.96 -7.28 -7.08
N ASP A 183 9.81 -6.74 -7.46
CA ASP A 183 8.78 -7.48 -8.18
C ASP A 183 9.27 -7.85 -9.60
N ARG A 184 10.00 -6.94 -10.28
CA ARG A 184 10.67 -7.25 -11.55
C ARG A 184 11.68 -8.38 -11.42
N ALA A 185 12.48 -8.35 -10.36
CA ALA A 185 13.45 -9.40 -10.08
C ALA A 185 12.81 -10.76 -9.77
N ARG A 186 11.68 -10.77 -9.06
CA ARG A 186 10.95 -12.00 -8.69
C ARG A 186 10.16 -12.61 -9.85
N HIS A 187 9.63 -11.75 -10.75
CA HIS A 187 8.77 -12.13 -11.86
C HIS A 187 9.38 -11.69 -13.19
N PRO A 188 10.47 -12.32 -13.65
CA PRO A 188 11.13 -11.97 -14.90
C PRO A 188 10.26 -12.38 -16.09
N THR A 189 9.33 -11.52 -16.51
CA THR A 189 8.63 -11.70 -17.78
C THR A 189 9.48 -11.11 -18.89
N SER A 190 9.87 -11.92 -19.86
CA SER A 190 10.47 -11.43 -21.10
C SER A 190 9.50 -10.50 -21.80
N HIS A 191 9.99 -9.38 -22.35
CA HIS A 191 9.18 -8.40 -23.10
C HIS A 191 8.62 -8.94 -24.44
N ALA A 192 8.57 -10.26 -24.64
CA ALA A 192 8.13 -10.88 -25.90
C ALA A 192 6.61 -10.85 -26.14
N ASP A 193 5.78 -10.52 -25.14
CA ASP A 193 4.32 -10.65 -25.25
C ASP A 193 3.57 -9.31 -25.49
N GLY A 194 4.24 -8.26 -25.93
CA GLY A 194 3.67 -6.91 -26.11
C GLY A 194 3.53 -6.42 -27.56
N VAL A 195 3.80 -7.25 -28.58
CA VAL A 195 3.50 -6.88 -29.96
C VAL A 195 2.14 -7.44 -30.32
N GLY A 196 1.13 -6.57 -30.26
CA GLY A 196 -0.24 -6.85 -30.62
C GLY A 196 -0.35 -7.48 -32.01
N ASP A 197 -1.01 -8.62 -32.05
CA ASP A 197 -1.59 -9.19 -33.25
C ASP A 197 -2.73 -8.24 -33.74
N GLU A 198 -2.36 -7.17 -34.42
CA GLU A 198 -3.25 -6.44 -35.30
C GLU A 198 -3.48 -7.30 -36.55
N ARG A 199 -4.47 -8.19 -36.47
CA ARG A 199 -5.00 -8.82 -37.68
C ARG A 199 -5.70 -7.75 -38.49
N PRO A 200 -5.27 -7.52 -39.74
CA PRO A 200 -6.04 -6.66 -40.63
C PRO A 200 -7.39 -7.33 -40.92
N ASP A 201 -8.45 -6.58 -40.64
CA ASP A 201 -9.86 -6.87 -40.96
C ASP A 201 -10.00 -7.12 -42.45
N ALA A 202 -10.09 -8.38 -42.86
CA ALA A 202 -10.43 -8.77 -44.22
C ALA A 202 -11.93 -8.64 -44.36
N ARG A 203 -12.40 -7.56 -45.01
CA ARG A 203 -13.76 -7.45 -45.52
C ARG A 203 -13.94 -8.44 -46.68
N PRO A 204 -14.97 -9.27 -46.69
CA PRO A 204 -15.42 -9.96 -47.90
C PRO A 204 -16.30 -9.04 -48.73
N ASP A 205 -16.08 -9.05 -50.04
CA ASP A 205 -16.98 -8.53 -51.07
C ASP A 205 -18.29 -9.29 -51.10
#